data_036f525721aae09f8495cf40d4847ba4
#
_entry.id   036f525721aae09f8495cf40d4847ba4
#
_cell.length_a   1.000
_cell.length_b   1.000
_cell.length_c   1.000
_cell.angle_alpha   90.00
_cell.angle_beta   90.00
_cell.angle_gamma   90.00
#
_symmetry.space_group_name_H-M   'P 1'
#
loop_
_entity.id
_entity.type
_entity.pdbx_description
1 polymer ?
#
loop_
_entity_poly.entity_id
_entity_poly.type
_entity_poly.pdbx_seq_one_letter_code
_entity_poly.pdbx_strand_id
1 'polypeptide(L)'
;MGGTFDPIHIGHLILGEAAYEQFGLDEVWFLPAGNPPHKRNRAGRAKNAQRVEMVRRAIASNPHFVLCTKEMEDEGYTYSYRTLEAMRKEHPGTEFYFIIGADSLFYFDEWKNPERICAAAKILVATRDQAKEKELLACMERNAKKLHGTFLKLDTPNLDVSSHELREWIREGKSVKYYLPDSVISYIQEQKIYQD
;
A
#
# COMPACT_ATOMS: atom_id res chain seq x y z
N MET A 1 -1.54 -5.70 0.24
CA MET A 1 -0.87 -4.38 0.32
C MET A 1 -1.91 -3.30 0.59
N GLY A 2 -1.86 -2.68 1.77
CA GLY A 2 -2.72 -1.54 2.11
C GLY A 2 -2.09 -0.22 1.66
N GLY A 3 -2.90 0.74 1.22
CA GLY A 3 -2.40 2.04 0.81
C GLY A 3 -3.49 3.08 0.61
N THR A 4 -3.12 4.35 0.65
CA THR A 4 -4.06 5.42 0.30
C THR A 4 -4.41 5.38 -1.19
N PHE A 5 -3.42 5.06 -2.05
CA PHE A 5 -3.54 5.01 -3.51
C PHE A 5 -4.20 6.27 -4.10
N ASP A 6 -3.57 7.41 -3.88
CA ASP A 6 -4.13 8.72 -4.18
C ASP A 6 -3.18 9.60 -5.04
N PRO A 7 -2.91 9.21 -6.32
CA PRO A 7 -3.33 7.99 -7.01
C PRO A 7 -2.44 6.76 -6.75
N ILE A 8 -2.91 5.58 -7.16
CA ILE A 8 -2.04 4.42 -7.35
C ILE A 8 -1.07 4.71 -8.49
N HIS A 9 0.19 4.25 -8.38
CA HIS A 9 1.24 4.51 -9.36
C HIS A 9 2.12 3.27 -9.58
N ILE A 10 3.00 3.35 -10.58
CA ILE A 10 3.85 2.23 -11.01
C ILE A 10 4.67 1.64 -9.85
N GLY A 11 5.13 2.46 -8.90
CA GLY A 11 5.85 1.98 -7.73
C GLY A 11 5.03 1.02 -6.85
N HIS A 12 3.72 1.25 -6.70
CA HIS A 12 2.84 0.32 -6.00
C HIS A 12 2.67 -1.01 -6.75
N LEU A 13 2.57 -0.95 -8.08
CA LEU A 13 2.40 -2.15 -8.90
C LEU A 13 3.67 -3.00 -8.88
N ILE A 14 4.83 -2.38 -9.00
CA ILE A 14 6.13 -3.07 -8.90
C ILE A 14 6.35 -3.70 -7.53
N LEU A 15 5.93 -3.03 -6.45
CA LEU A 15 5.96 -3.63 -5.11
C LEU A 15 5.09 -4.89 -5.01
N GLY A 16 3.89 -4.84 -5.60
CA GLY A 16 3.00 -6.00 -5.66
C GLY A 16 3.62 -7.17 -6.43
N GLU A 17 4.15 -6.88 -7.61
CA GLU A 17 4.78 -7.89 -8.48
C GLU A 17 6.03 -8.51 -7.83
N ALA A 18 6.91 -7.68 -7.27
CA ALA A 18 8.10 -8.16 -6.57
C ALA A 18 7.74 -9.06 -5.38
N ALA A 19 6.67 -8.73 -4.63
CA ALA A 19 6.20 -9.57 -3.54
C ALA A 19 5.65 -10.91 -4.05
N TYR A 20 4.85 -10.88 -5.12
CA TYR A 20 4.31 -12.07 -5.75
C TYR A 20 5.43 -13.04 -6.15
N GLU A 21 6.40 -12.56 -6.90
CA GLU A 21 7.52 -13.35 -7.40
C GLU A 21 8.47 -13.84 -6.29
N GLN A 22 8.89 -12.93 -5.41
CA GLN A 22 9.92 -13.25 -4.39
C GLN A 22 9.42 -14.24 -3.35
N PHE A 23 8.15 -14.20 -2.99
CA PHE A 23 7.57 -15.03 -1.93
C PHE A 23 6.64 -16.14 -2.45
N GLY A 24 6.49 -16.28 -3.77
CA GLY A 24 5.65 -17.30 -4.40
C GLY A 24 4.20 -17.19 -3.93
N LEU A 25 3.66 -15.96 -3.90
CA LEU A 25 2.28 -15.73 -3.44
C LEU A 25 1.28 -16.21 -4.49
N ASP A 26 0.10 -16.64 -4.05
CA ASP A 26 -1.00 -16.98 -4.97
C ASP A 26 -1.64 -15.71 -5.54
N GLU A 27 -1.81 -14.67 -4.70
CA GLU A 27 -2.45 -13.41 -5.07
C GLU A 27 -1.84 -12.23 -4.30
N VAL A 28 -1.96 -11.02 -4.88
CA VAL A 28 -1.66 -9.76 -4.19
C VAL A 28 -2.91 -8.91 -4.12
N TRP A 29 -3.39 -8.67 -2.92
CA TRP A 29 -4.57 -7.87 -2.68
C TRP A 29 -4.21 -6.40 -2.47
N PHE A 30 -4.71 -5.54 -3.36
CA PHE A 30 -4.63 -4.09 -3.25
C PHE A 30 -5.82 -3.58 -2.44
N LEU A 31 -5.55 -3.03 -1.27
CA LEU A 31 -6.55 -2.63 -0.30
C LEU A 31 -6.48 -1.11 -0.09
N PRO A 32 -7.32 -0.33 -0.83
CA PRO A 32 -7.41 1.10 -0.62
C PRO A 32 -7.84 1.40 0.81
N ALA A 33 -7.07 2.23 1.53
CA ALA A 33 -7.38 2.61 2.89
C ALA A 33 -8.66 3.46 2.94
N GLY A 34 -9.58 3.12 3.82
CA GLY A 34 -10.85 3.83 4.02
C GLY A 34 -10.61 5.20 4.67
N ASN A 35 -10.54 5.22 5.98
CA ASN A 35 -10.33 6.42 6.79
C ASN A 35 -9.20 6.23 7.81
N PRO A 36 -7.93 6.21 7.37
CA PRO A 36 -6.80 6.02 8.27
C PRO A 36 -6.66 7.21 9.23
N PRO A 37 -6.45 6.99 10.54
CA PRO A 37 -6.51 8.03 11.58
C PRO A 37 -5.51 9.16 11.40
N HIS A 38 -4.36 8.89 10.79
CA HIS A 38 -3.28 9.86 10.57
C HIS A 38 -3.37 10.66 9.26
N LYS A 39 -4.42 10.41 8.42
CA LYS A 39 -4.57 11.06 7.11
C LYS A 39 -5.89 11.82 6.95
N ARG A 40 -6.41 12.40 8.04
CA ARG A 40 -7.64 13.21 8.01
C ARG A 40 -7.49 14.43 7.10
N ASN A 41 -8.57 14.72 6.35
CA ASN A 41 -8.89 15.99 5.69
C ASN A 41 -7.70 16.72 5.03
N ARG A 42 -7.04 16.09 4.07
CA ARG A 42 -6.17 16.82 3.16
C ARG A 42 -7.00 17.30 1.97
N ALA A 43 -7.09 18.63 1.80
CA ALA A 43 -7.63 19.24 0.59
C ALA A 43 -6.94 18.68 -0.66
N GLY A 44 -7.66 18.56 -1.77
CA GLY A 44 -7.11 18.03 -3.03
C GLY A 44 -6.94 16.52 -3.09
N ARG A 45 -7.58 15.76 -2.19
CA ARG A 45 -7.58 14.30 -2.20
C ARG A 45 -8.75 13.75 -3.02
N ALA A 46 -8.50 12.68 -3.78
CA ALA A 46 -9.57 11.99 -4.49
C ALA A 46 -10.57 11.32 -3.52
N LYS A 47 -11.84 11.28 -3.90
CA LYS A 47 -12.90 10.59 -3.14
C LYS A 47 -12.61 9.10 -3.06
N ASN A 48 -13.13 8.43 -2.03
CA ASN A 48 -12.93 6.99 -1.85
C ASN A 48 -13.30 6.19 -3.09
N ALA A 49 -14.46 6.46 -3.70
CA ALA A 49 -14.89 5.79 -4.92
C ALA A 49 -13.91 6.00 -6.10
N GLN A 50 -13.33 7.20 -6.21
CA GLN A 50 -12.36 7.51 -7.26
C GLN A 50 -11.03 6.75 -7.03
N ARG A 51 -10.59 6.63 -5.77
CA ARG A 51 -9.37 5.87 -5.42
C ARG A 51 -9.54 4.37 -5.70
N VAL A 52 -10.69 3.81 -5.34
CA VAL A 52 -11.06 2.42 -5.65
C VAL A 52 -11.05 2.18 -7.16
N GLU A 53 -11.65 3.08 -7.94
CA GLU A 53 -11.69 2.98 -9.40
C GLU A 53 -10.30 3.08 -10.02
N MET A 54 -9.44 3.98 -9.55
CA MET A 54 -8.06 4.07 -10.01
C MET A 54 -7.28 2.77 -9.73
N VAL A 55 -7.44 2.16 -8.56
CA VAL A 55 -6.83 0.87 -8.24
C VAL A 55 -7.36 -0.22 -9.15
N ARG A 56 -8.67 -0.32 -9.33
CA ARG A 56 -9.30 -1.32 -10.20
C ARG A 56 -8.75 -1.26 -11.63
N ARG A 57 -8.65 -0.05 -12.19
CA ARG A 57 -8.09 0.16 -13.54
C ARG A 57 -6.61 -0.16 -13.62
N ALA A 58 -5.85 0.17 -12.58
CA ALA A 58 -4.42 -0.06 -12.55
C ALA A 58 -4.03 -1.54 -12.55
N ILE A 59 -4.80 -2.37 -11.85
CA ILE A 59 -4.49 -3.79 -11.68
C ILE A 59 -5.20 -4.72 -12.69
N ALA A 60 -6.08 -4.18 -13.53
CA ALA A 60 -6.97 -4.96 -14.39
C ALA A 60 -6.25 -5.92 -15.37
N SER A 61 -5.02 -5.62 -15.74
CA SER A 61 -4.23 -6.46 -16.67
C SER A 61 -3.40 -7.55 -15.99
N ASN A 62 -3.37 -7.58 -14.65
CA ASN A 62 -2.58 -8.54 -13.90
C ASN A 62 -3.49 -9.59 -13.25
N PRO A 63 -3.41 -10.88 -13.65
CA PRO A 63 -4.36 -11.90 -13.22
C PRO A 63 -4.24 -12.29 -11.75
N HIS A 64 -3.12 -12.02 -11.09
CA HIS A 64 -2.90 -12.31 -9.67
C HIS A 64 -3.03 -11.07 -8.77
N PHE A 65 -3.44 -9.91 -9.32
CA PHE A 65 -3.77 -8.74 -8.53
C PHE A 65 -5.27 -8.65 -8.27
N VAL A 66 -5.64 -8.50 -7.01
CA VAL A 66 -7.05 -8.46 -6.57
C VAL A 66 -7.34 -7.13 -5.87
N LEU A 67 -8.45 -6.50 -6.22
CA LEU A 67 -8.96 -5.34 -5.49
C LEU A 67 -9.74 -5.79 -4.26
N CYS A 68 -9.32 -5.35 -3.07
CA CYS A 68 -10.04 -5.57 -1.83
C CYS A 68 -10.60 -4.26 -1.28
N THR A 69 -11.93 -4.12 -1.22
CA THR A 69 -12.62 -2.89 -0.78
C THR A 69 -13.02 -2.91 0.69
N LYS A 70 -12.53 -3.87 1.46
CA LYS A 70 -12.96 -4.12 2.84
C LYS A 70 -12.96 -2.89 3.76
N GLU A 71 -11.96 -2.01 3.62
CA GLU A 71 -11.88 -0.78 4.42
C GLU A 71 -12.80 0.35 3.93
N MET A 72 -13.46 0.19 2.77
CA MET A 72 -14.40 1.18 2.25
C MET A 72 -15.79 1.10 2.88
N GLU A 73 -16.10 -0.02 3.51
CA GLU A 73 -17.40 -0.30 4.14
C GLU A 73 -17.47 0.23 5.58
N ASP A 74 -16.32 0.55 6.18
CA ASP A 74 -16.24 1.03 7.56
C ASP A 74 -16.58 2.52 7.66
N GLU A 75 -17.56 2.90 8.47
CA GLU A 75 -17.92 4.30 8.76
C GLU A 75 -16.93 5.00 9.71
N GLY A 76 -16.07 4.24 10.39
CA GLY A 76 -15.12 4.72 11.38
C GLY A 76 -13.67 4.78 10.91
N TYR A 77 -12.74 4.86 11.88
CA TYR A 77 -11.33 4.72 11.59
C TYR A 77 -10.98 3.28 11.20
N THR A 78 -10.26 3.14 10.07
CA THR A 78 -9.71 1.86 9.65
C THR A 78 -8.33 1.65 10.28
N TYR A 79 -8.16 0.50 10.93
CA TYR A 79 -6.90 0.09 11.54
C TYR A 79 -6.44 -1.24 10.96
N SER A 80 -5.20 -1.32 10.52
CA SER A 80 -4.62 -2.49 9.85
C SER A 80 -4.81 -3.80 10.64
N TYR A 81 -4.70 -3.77 11.98
CA TYR A 81 -4.90 -4.97 12.79
C TYR A 81 -6.32 -5.54 12.68
N ARG A 82 -7.37 -4.66 12.67
CA ARG A 82 -8.77 -5.10 12.52
C ARG A 82 -9.02 -5.70 11.15
N THR A 83 -8.51 -5.04 10.12
CA THR A 83 -8.63 -5.49 8.74
C THR A 83 -8.01 -6.87 8.54
N LEU A 84 -6.75 -7.06 9.00
CA LEU A 84 -6.04 -8.33 8.87
C LEU A 84 -6.69 -9.46 9.67
N GLU A 85 -7.17 -9.20 10.89
CA GLU A 85 -7.89 -10.20 11.69
C GLU A 85 -9.21 -10.62 11.04
N ALA A 86 -9.96 -9.66 10.48
CA ALA A 86 -11.19 -9.97 9.75
C ALA A 86 -10.90 -10.82 8.51
N MET A 87 -9.85 -10.46 7.74
CA MET A 87 -9.42 -11.25 6.58
C MET A 87 -9.02 -12.67 6.96
N ARG A 88 -8.26 -12.85 8.04
CA ARG A 88 -7.91 -14.20 8.54
C ARG A 88 -9.12 -15.03 8.93
N LYS A 89 -10.12 -14.39 9.52
CA LYS A 89 -11.38 -15.07 9.90
C LYS A 89 -12.18 -15.50 8.68
N GLU A 90 -12.19 -14.68 7.64
CA GLU A 90 -12.93 -14.94 6.40
C GLU A 90 -12.24 -15.97 5.49
N HIS A 91 -10.90 -16.04 5.59
CA HIS A 91 -10.07 -16.95 4.78
C HIS A 91 -9.24 -17.88 5.69
N PRO A 92 -9.87 -18.83 6.36
CA PRO A 92 -9.16 -19.76 7.24
C PRO A 92 -8.19 -20.63 6.43
N GLY A 93 -6.97 -20.80 6.93
CA GLY A 93 -5.91 -21.55 6.23
C GLY A 93 -5.05 -20.73 5.28
N THR A 94 -5.40 -19.46 5.03
CA THR A 94 -4.57 -18.56 4.22
C THR A 94 -3.45 -17.95 5.05
N GLU A 95 -2.23 -17.97 4.54
CA GLU A 95 -1.11 -17.25 5.10
C GLU A 95 -1.08 -15.83 4.52
N PHE A 96 -1.14 -14.81 5.38
CA PHE A 96 -1.12 -13.42 4.97
C PHE A 96 0.26 -12.81 5.09
N TYR A 97 0.63 -12.02 4.08
CA TYR A 97 1.80 -11.17 4.04
C TYR A 97 1.36 -9.71 3.93
N PHE A 98 1.82 -8.85 4.82
CA PHE A 98 1.46 -7.44 4.84
C PHE A 98 2.64 -6.59 4.36
N ILE A 99 2.51 -5.98 3.17
CA ILE A 99 3.56 -5.17 2.55
C ILE A 99 3.53 -3.77 3.12
N ILE A 100 4.66 -3.31 3.64
CA ILE A 100 4.88 -1.93 4.10
C ILE A 100 6.15 -1.34 3.50
N GLY A 101 6.22 -0.02 3.38
CA GLY A 101 7.44 0.68 3.00
C GLY A 101 8.41 0.83 4.18
N ALA A 102 9.69 1.06 3.90
CA ALA A 102 10.74 1.30 4.89
C ALA A 102 10.38 2.41 5.88
N ASP A 103 9.82 3.53 5.39
CA ASP A 103 9.39 4.65 6.24
C ASP A 103 8.35 4.22 7.28
N SER A 104 7.43 3.33 6.91
CA SER A 104 6.43 2.79 7.81
C SER A 104 7.02 1.86 8.88
N LEU A 105 8.09 1.14 8.55
CA LEU A 105 8.76 0.25 9.49
C LEU A 105 9.35 0.99 10.69
N PHE A 106 9.95 2.15 10.47
CA PHE A 106 10.60 2.93 11.55
C PHE A 106 9.63 3.40 12.63
N TYR A 107 8.33 3.52 12.30
CA TYR A 107 7.25 3.90 13.22
C TYR A 107 6.23 2.77 13.44
N PHE A 108 6.55 1.55 13.01
CA PHE A 108 5.61 0.43 13.05
C PHE A 108 5.19 0.06 14.47
N ASP A 109 6.08 0.18 15.44
CA ASP A 109 5.82 -0.08 16.84
C ASP A 109 4.95 0.98 17.53
N GLU A 110 4.71 2.13 16.88
CA GLU A 110 3.78 3.17 17.30
C GLU A 110 2.36 2.98 16.72
N TRP A 111 2.18 2.01 15.81
CA TRP A 111 0.88 1.72 15.24
C TRP A 111 -0.08 1.17 16.28
N LYS A 112 -1.38 1.28 16.02
CA LYS A 112 -2.39 0.73 16.93
C LYS A 112 -2.34 -0.80 16.95
N ASN A 113 -1.99 -1.38 18.09
CA ASN A 113 -1.87 -2.83 18.31
C ASN A 113 -0.95 -3.54 17.29
N PRO A 114 0.33 -3.16 17.17
CA PRO A 114 1.22 -3.70 16.15
C PRO A 114 1.49 -5.20 16.36
N GLU A 115 1.45 -5.70 17.58
CA GLU A 115 1.56 -7.12 17.92
C GLU A 115 0.42 -7.95 17.30
N ARG A 116 -0.79 -7.37 17.19
CA ARG A 116 -1.93 -8.03 16.54
C ARG A 116 -1.78 -8.06 15.02
N ILE A 117 -1.13 -7.05 14.43
CA ILE A 117 -0.74 -7.06 13.01
C ILE A 117 0.23 -8.22 12.76
N CYS A 118 1.28 -8.32 13.59
CA CYS A 118 2.30 -9.38 13.49
C CYS A 118 1.72 -10.78 13.72
N ALA A 119 0.73 -10.92 14.60
CA ALA A 119 0.03 -12.19 14.81
C ALA A 119 -0.88 -12.58 13.63
N ALA A 120 -1.31 -11.58 12.83
CA ALA A 120 -2.22 -11.80 11.72
C ALA A 120 -1.50 -11.99 10.37
N ALA A 121 -0.30 -11.45 10.19
CA ALA A 121 0.45 -11.52 8.93
C ALA A 121 1.97 -11.47 9.14
N LYS A 122 2.73 -12.07 8.22
CA LYS A 122 4.15 -11.78 8.05
C LYS A 122 4.31 -10.41 7.41
N ILE A 123 5.31 -9.64 7.83
CA ILE A 123 5.52 -8.26 7.36
C ILE A 123 6.59 -8.26 6.28
N LEU A 124 6.22 -7.86 5.06
CA LEU A 124 7.16 -7.62 3.97
C LEU A 124 7.56 -6.15 3.96
N VAL A 125 8.85 -5.90 4.12
CA VAL A 125 9.41 -4.55 4.20
C VAL A 125 10.08 -4.21 2.88
N ALA A 126 9.47 -3.31 2.10
CA ALA A 126 10.03 -2.84 0.85
C ALA A 126 11.17 -1.86 1.09
N THR A 127 12.33 -2.15 0.49
CA THR A 127 13.51 -1.30 0.55
C THR A 127 13.49 -0.31 -0.61
N ARG A 128 13.68 0.99 -0.32
CA ARG A 128 13.79 2.04 -1.35
C ARG A 128 15.19 2.64 -1.48
N ASP A 129 16.06 2.41 -0.49
CA ASP A 129 17.37 3.04 -0.42
C ASP A 129 18.40 2.06 0.13
N GLN A 130 19.35 1.66 -0.71
CA GLN A 130 20.45 0.77 -0.33
C GLN A 130 21.36 1.40 0.74
N ALA A 131 21.46 2.74 0.79
CA ALA A 131 22.29 3.42 1.77
C ALA A 131 21.82 3.24 3.23
N LYS A 132 20.54 2.94 3.44
CA LYS A 132 19.93 2.71 4.76
C LYS A 132 19.66 1.24 5.07
N GLU A 133 20.17 0.32 4.28
CA GLU A 133 19.87 -1.11 4.42
C GLU A 133 20.24 -1.66 5.81
N LYS A 134 21.40 -1.28 6.34
CA LYS A 134 21.81 -1.73 7.69
C LYS A 134 20.86 -1.26 8.79
N GLU A 135 20.42 -0.01 8.72
CA GLU A 135 19.46 0.56 9.68
C GLU A 135 18.10 -0.13 9.55
N LEU A 136 17.69 -0.42 8.33
CA LEU A 136 16.45 -1.14 8.04
C LEU A 136 16.48 -2.55 8.65
N LEU A 137 17.52 -3.33 8.39
CA LEU A 137 17.67 -4.70 8.93
C LEU A 137 17.71 -4.69 10.46
N ALA A 138 18.44 -3.77 11.07
CA ALA A 138 18.47 -3.62 12.53
C ALA A 138 17.07 -3.25 13.10
N CYS A 139 16.30 -2.42 12.38
CA CYS A 139 14.93 -2.09 12.76
C CYS A 139 13.99 -3.29 12.64
N MET A 140 14.11 -4.08 11.56
CA MET A 140 13.35 -5.33 11.38
C MET A 140 13.61 -6.32 12.51
N GLU A 141 14.88 -6.56 12.86
CA GLU A 141 15.25 -7.45 13.98
C GLU A 141 14.69 -6.96 15.33
N ARG A 142 14.79 -5.66 15.60
CA ARG A 142 14.26 -5.07 16.81
C ARG A 142 12.75 -5.27 16.91
N ASN A 143 12.01 -4.96 15.82
CA ASN A 143 10.56 -5.13 15.79
C ASN A 143 10.15 -6.60 15.85
N ALA A 144 10.87 -7.51 15.20
CA ALA A 144 10.62 -8.95 15.27
C ALA A 144 10.71 -9.46 16.72
N LYS A 145 11.74 -9.05 17.46
CA LYS A 145 11.91 -9.41 18.89
C LYS A 145 10.85 -8.77 19.78
N LYS A 146 10.58 -7.47 19.59
CA LYS A 146 9.64 -6.70 20.44
C LYS A 146 8.19 -7.13 20.26
N LEU A 147 7.78 -7.43 19.02
CA LEU A 147 6.39 -7.68 18.64
C LEU A 147 6.11 -9.17 18.36
N HIS A 148 7.09 -10.05 18.57
CA HIS A 148 7.01 -11.48 18.28
C HIS A 148 6.52 -11.79 16.85
N GLY A 149 6.95 -10.97 15.88
CA GLY A 149 6.51 -11.02 14.48
C GLY A 149 7.61 -11.51 13.54
N THR A 150 7.20 -11.85 12.32
CA THR A 150 8.11 -12.18 11.22
C THR A 150 8.21 -10.99 10.28
N PHE A 151 9.40 -10.44 10.13
CA PHE A 151 9.71 -9.36 9.20
C PHE A 151 10.67 -9.87 8.13
N LEU A 152 10.31 -9.72 6.87
CA LEU A 152 11.06 -10.20 5.72
C LEU A 152 11.37 -9.03 4.79
N LYS A 153 12.58 -9.02 4.26
CA LYS A 153 13.01 -8.01 3.29
C LYS A 153 12.36 -8.29 1.94
N LEU A 154 11.73 -7.29 1.36
CA LEU A 154 11.22 -7.31 0.00
C LEU A 154 12.18 -6.51 -0.89
N ASP A 155 12.86 -7.20 -1.80
CA ASP A 155 13.78 -6.58 -2.75
C ASP A 155 13.00 -5.95 -3.91
N THR A 156 13.21 -4.65 -4.11
CA THR A 156 12.55 -3.91 -5.19
C THR A 156 13.51 -2.96 -5.86
N PRO A 157 13.32 -2.65 -7.15
CA PRO A 157 14.02 -1.56 -7.79
C PRO A 157 13.82 -0.25 -7.01
N ASN A 158 14.86 0.55 -6.92
CA ASN A 158 14.75 1.87 -6.31
C ASN A 158 13.96 2.81 -7.25
N LEU A 159 12.69 3.05 -6.90
CA LEU A 159 11.81 3.95 -7.64
C LEU A 159 11.39 5.09 -6.72
N ASP A 160 11.95 6.26 -7.00
CA ASP A 160 11.58 7.49 -6.31
C ASP A 160 10.34 8.11 -6.96
N VAL A 161 9.17 7.60 -6.57
CA VAL A 161 7.85 8.05 -7.05
C VAL A 161 6.90 8.17 -5.88
N SER A 162 6.29 9.34 -5.72
CA SER A 162 5.29 9.55 -4.69
C SER A 162 3.95 10.04 -5.25
N SER A 163 2.85 9.55 -4.67
CA SER A 163 1.51 10.04 -5.02
C SER A 163 1.37 11.55 -4.79
N HIS A 164 2.12 12.13 -3.84
CA HIS A 164 2.08 13.56 -3.55
C HIS A 164 2.61 14.38 -4.72
N GLU A 165 3.81 14.07 -5.19
CA GLU A 165 4.43 14.75 -6.34
C GLU A 165 3.61 14.59 -7.61
N LEU A 166 3.05 13.38 -7.84
CA LEU A 166 2.20 13.13 -9.00
C LEU A 166 0.93 14.00 -9.00
N ARG A 167 0.31 14.24 -7.83
CA ARG A 167 -0.82 15.17 -7.75
C ARG A 167 -0.41 16.62 -8.05
N GLU A 168 0.77 17.05 -7.60
CA GLU A 168 1.30 18.37 -7.91
C GLU A 168 1.57 18.53 -9.41
N TRP A 169 2.19 17.52 -10.03
CA TRP A 169 2.44 17.53 -11.48
C TRP A 169 1.15 17.58 -12.29
N ILE A 170 0.11 16.83 -11.89
CA ILE A 170 -1.21 16.88 -12.56
C ILE A 170 -1.80 18.29 -12.43
N ARG A 171 -1.75 18.92 -11.26
CA ARG A 171 -2.24 20.28 -11.02
C ARG A 171 -1.50 21.32 -11.86
N GLU A 172 -0.22 21.13 -12.05
CA GLU A 172 0.64 21.99 -12.87
C GLU A 172 0.55 21.68 -14.38
N GLY A 173 -0.28 20.73 -14.79
CA GLY A 173 -0.40 20.31 -16.20
C GLY A 173 0.82 19.55 -16.73
N LYS A 174 1.70 19.06 -15.85
CA LYS A 174 2.85 18.23 -16.23
C LYS A 174 2.42 16.79 -16.57
N SER A 175 3.23 16.14 -17.42
CA SER A 175 2.99 14.75 -17.80
C SER A 175 3.28 13.79 -16.63
N VAL A 176 2.35 12.86 -16.39
CA VAL A 176 2.51 11.72 -15.48
C VAL A 176 2.58 10.39 -16.22
N LYS A 177 2.83 10.47 -17.53
CA LYS A 177 3.01 9.30 -18.40
C LYS A 177 4.16 8.45 -17.87
N TYR A 178 3.97 7.13 -17.87
CA TYR A 178 4.87 6.11 -17.32
C TYR A 178 5.00 6.04 -15.79
N TYR A 179 4.54 7.05 -15.06
CA TYR A 179 4.40 6.97 -13.60
C TYR A 179 3.06 6.36 -13.17
N LEU A 180 2.03 6.55 -14.01
CA LEU A 180 0.71 5.96 -13.85
C LEU A 180 0.38 5.08 -15.06
N PRO A 181 -0.41 4.00 -14.87
CA PRO A 181 -1.01 3.30 -15.99
C PRO A 181 -1.90 4.22 -16.84
N ASP A 182 -1.92 4.02 -18.15
CA ASP A 182 -2.71 4.87 -19.07
C ASP A 182 -4.20 4.90 -18.73
N SER A 183 -4.75 3.76 -18.28
CA SER A 183 -6.14 3.67 -17.82
C SER A 183 -6.45 4.54 -16.61
N VAL A 184 -5.47 4.76 -15.74
CA VAL A 184 -5.58 5.66 -14.57
C VAL A 184 -5.45 7.12 -15.02
N ILE A 185 -4.51 7.42 -15.92
CA ILE A 185 -4.34 8.78 -16.48
C ILE A 185 -5.62 9.24 -17.15
N SER A 186 -6.21 8.40 -18.03
CA SER A 186 -7.47 8.70 -18.71
C SER A 186 -8.60 8.98 -17.72
N TYR A 187 -8.72 8.15 -16.68
CA TYR A 187 -9.75 8.34 -15.66
C TYR A 187 -9.58 9.65 -14.87
N ILE A 188 -8.34 10.00 -14.50
CA ILE A 188 -8.04 11.26 -13.80
C ILE A 188 -8.45 12.46 -14.66
N GLN A 189 -8.17 12.41 -15.97
CA GLN A 189 -8.53 13.45 -16.92
C GLN A 189 -10.05 13.57 -17.13
N GLU A 190 -10.73 12.43 -17.37
CA GLU A 190 -12.20 12.35 -17.55
C GLU A 190 -12.95 12.91 -16.34
N GLN A 191 -12.48 12.60 -15.14
CA GLN A 191 -13.13 13.00 -13.88
C GLN A 191 -12.58 14.30 -13.29
N LYS A 192 -11.62 14.95 -13.97
CA LYS A 192 -10.95 16.19 -13.51
C LYS A 192 -10.39 16.09 -12.09
N ILE A 193 -9.84 14.91 -11.73
CA ILE A 193 -9.28 14.66 -10.40
C ILE A 193 -7.96 15.41 -10.28
N TYR A 194 -7.69 16.07 -9.13
CA TYR A 194 -6.47 16.83 -8.82
C TYR A 194 -6.25 18.10 -9.68
N GLN A 195 -7.27 18.61 -10.36
CA GLN A 195 -7.12 19.78 -11.23
C GLN A 195 -7.58 21.12 -10.58
N ASP A 196 -8.04 21.06 -9.32
CA ASP A 196 -8.46 22.23 -8.53
C ASP A 196 -7.30 22.83 -7.73
#